data_0a81c3e23108b88e43c7438f20000364
#
_entry.id   0a81c3e23108b88e43c7438f20000364
#
_cell.length_a   1.000
_cell.length_b   1.000
_cell.length_c   1.000
_cell.angle_alpha   90.00
_cell.angle_beta   90.00
_cell.angle_gamma   90.00
#
_symmetry.space_group_name_H-M   'P 1'
#
loop_
_entity.id
_entity.type
_entity.pdbx_description
1 polymer ?
#
loop_
_entity_poly.entity_id
_entity_poly.type
_entity_poly.pdbx_seq_one_letter_code
_entity_poly.pdbx_strand_id
1 'polypeptide(L)'
;VPLGTRRALVIGIANYENISSLPEAVLNDARDTASVLRAAEYCGFPPDQVQVLLDDQATLHGIRSGLADLASTSTAEDTVVIFFSGHGGRFPTGVGDTSALLPVDFQTNNLLGATLPEVELTAALAAIKAQRLLVLIDACHAGGVAALKTHTDEDSIHAGFSEKSLQQLAQGTGRVVIASSRAQEYSLVLNGARNSVFTQYLLEALEGKARTTGDGLIRIFDVFNHVAENVRTAFPGRQHPIFKASDLEDNFPIALDRGGLKTPTPAQPVQPDHWRTIETIMADLYPAGPTDQEIWARAGGDISRLKLQGTGRANWFAALRNLKLGGGGQQISLRTLLHTATDDFPHHPELTALKARE
;
A
#
# COMPACT_ATOMS: atom_id res chain seq x y z
N VAL A 1 -5.96 -23.21 3.91
CA VAL A 1 -5.21 -23.12 2.65
C VAL A 1 -3.76 -23.27 2.99
N PRO A 2 -3.01 -24.26 2.42
CA PRO A 2 -1.57 -24.29 2.61
C PRO A 2 -1.01 -22.96 2.04
N LEU A 3 -0.43 -22.18 2.91
CA LEU A 3 0.36 -21.02 2.50
C LEU A 3 1.63 -21.59 1.86
N GLY A 4 1.81 -21.59 0.56
CA GLY A 4 2.97 -22.16 -0.15
C GLY A 4 4.33 -21.91 0.52
N THR A 5 5.42 -22.21 -0.12
CA THR A 5 6.74 -21.84 0.42
C THR A 5 6.84 -20.34 0.53
N ARG A 6 7.44 -19.84 1.61
CA ARG A 6 7.55 -18.40 1.88
C ARG A 6 9.00 -18.01 1.89
N ARG A 7 9.32 -16.94 1.18
CA ARG A 7 10.69 -16.42 1.04
C ARG A 7 10.72 -14.94 1.33
N ALA A 8 11.79 -14.44 1.89
CA ALA A 8 11.95 -13.01 2.11
C ALA A 8 13.38 -12.54 1.91
N LEU A 9 13.49 -11.29 1.43
CA LEU A 9 14.69 -10.49 1.44
C LEU A 9 14.42 -9.23 2.28
N VAL A 10 15.11 -9.11 3.40
CA VAL A 10 14.94 -8.02 4.36
C VAL A 10 16.23 -7.20 4.40
N ILE A 11 16.12 -5.90 4.09
CA ILE A 11 17.27 -5.01 3.94
C ILE A 11 17.11 -3.83 4.91
N GLY A 12 18.15 -3.56 5.70
CA GLY A 12 18.21 -2.41 6.61
C GLY A 12 19.56 -1.73 6.55
N ILE A 13 19.58 -0.42 6.25
CA ILE A 13 20.82 0.33 6.10
C ILE A 13 20.74 1.63 6.90
N ALA A 14 21.53 1.74 7.95
CA ALA A 14 21.66 2.95 8.76
C ALA A 14 23.03 3.60 8.63
N ASN A 15 24.10 2.82 8.56
CA ASN A 15 25.48 3.32 8.60
C ASN A 15 26.08 3.36 7.19
N TYR A 16 25.69 4.36 6.42
CA TYR A 16 26.20 4.57 5.07
C TYR A 16 27.67 5.01 5.08
N GLU A 17 28.43 4.55 4.10
CA GLU A 17 29.88 4.86 4.01
C GLU A 17 30.16 6.30 3.60
N ASN A 18 29.34 6.87 2.70
CA ASN A 18 29.65 8.13 2.02
C ASN A 18 28.58 9.21 2.15
N ILE A 19 27.50 8.94 2.89
CA ILE A 19 26.42 9.88 3.17
C ILE A 19 26.00 9.81 4.63
N SER A 20 25.14 10.71 5.06
CA SER A 20 24.69 10.77 6.46
C SER A 20 24.03 9.48 6.91
N SER A 21 24.45 9.00 8.09
CA SER A 21 23.83 7.86 8.74
C SER A 21 22.38 8.15 9.14
N LEU A 22 21.59 7.08 9.23
CA LEU A 22 20.22 7.08 9.73
C LEU A 22 20.17 6.59 11.19
N PRO A 23 19.06 6.82 11.90
CA PRO A 23 18.90 6.29 13.26
C PRO A 23 18.97 4.75 13.30
N GLU A 24 19.43 4.18 14.42
CA GLU A 24 19.46 2.73 14.68
C GLU A 24 18.10 2.05 14.47
N ALA A 25 17.01 2.80 14.61
CA ALA A 25 15.65 2.34 14.34
C ALA A 25 15.50 1.68 12.96
N VAL A 26 16.24 2.15 11.95
CA VAL A 26 16.23 1.59 10.59
C VAL A 26 16.77 0.16 10.55
N LEU A 27 17.80 -0.14 11.33
CA LEU A 27 18.30 -1.52 11.47
C LEU A 27 17.33 -2.38 12.28
N ASN A 28 16.72 -1.80 13.32
CA ASN A 28 15.71 -2.49 14.09
C ASN A 28 14.47 -2.80 13.26
N ASP A 29 14.08 -1.94 12.34
CA ASP A 29 12.99 -2.18 11.38
C ASP A 29 13.23 -3.48 10.61
N ALA A 30 14.43 -3.66 10.07
CA ALA A 30 14.79 -4.87 9.34
C ALA A 30 14.87 -6.10 10.26
N ARG A 31 15.52 -5.97 11.43
CA ARG A 31 15.67 -7.07 12.39
C ARG A 31 14.32 -7.57 12.90
N ASP A 32 13.44 -6.65 13.29
CA ASP A 32 12.14 -6.95 13.85
C ASP A 32 11.18 -7.49 12.77
N THR A 33 11.21 -6.94 11.56
CA THR A 33 10.47 -7.48 10.43
C THR A 33 10.90 -8.92 10.11
N ALA A 34 12.20 -9.19 10.05
CA ALA A 34 12.70 -10.55 9.84
C ALA A 34 12.29 -11.51 10.99
N SER A 35 12.27 -11.01 12.22
CA SER A 35 11.84 -11.78 13.40
C SER A 35 10.36 -12.17 13.28
N VAL A 36 9.48 -11.23 12.98
CA VAL A 36 8.03 -11.49 12.84
C VAL A 36 7.74 -12.40 11.63
N LEU A 37 8.47 -12.21 10.51
CA LEU A 37 8.35 -13.11 9.36
C LEU A 37 8.72 -14.56 9.72
N ARG A 38 9.77 -14.78 10.52
CA ARG A 38 10.20 -16.13 10.95
C ARG A 38 9.32 -16.74 12.04
N ALA A 39 8.68 -15.92 12.85
CA ALA A 39 7.87 -16.38 13.98
C ALA A 39 6.68 -17.24 13.51
N ALA A 40 6.65 -18.52 13.97
CA ALA A 40 5.64 -19.50 13.56
C ALA A 40 4.22 -19.11 14.01
N GLU A 41 4.12 -18.36 15.10
CA GLU A 41 2.85 -17.81 15.62
C GLU A 41 2.29 -16.67 14.78
N TYR A 42 3.11 -16.03 13.92
CA TYR A 42 2.71 -14.90 13.09
C TYR A 42 2.78 -15.24 11.60
N CYS A 43 3.93 -15.03 10.96
CA CYS A 43 4.07 -15.24 9.53
C CYS A 43 4.57 -16.65 9.18
N GLY A 44 5.42 -17.26 10.01
CA GLY A 44 5.91 -18.65 9.86
C GLY A 44 6.73 -18.89 8.59
N PHE A 45 7.52 -17.92 8.15
CA PHE A 45 8.49 -18.12 7.08
C PHE A 45 9.62 -19.06 7.58
N PRO A 46 10.05 -20.04 6.79
CA PRO A 46 11.20 -20.86 7.16
C PRO A 46 12.43 -19.96 7.41
N PRO A 47 13.14 -20.13 8.54
CA PRO A 47 14.25 -19.22 8.89
C PRO A 47 15.36 -19.15 7.85
N ASP A 48 15.64 -20.26 7.14
CA ASP A 48 16.60 -20.38 6.06
C ASP A 48 16.12 -19.72 4.74
N GLN A 49 14.85 -19.40 4.64
CA GLN A 49 14.24 -18.72 3.49
C GLN A 49 14.07 -17.20 3.73
N VAL A 50 14.52 -16.68 4.86
CA VAL A 50 14.51 -15.24 5.18
C VAL A 50 15.94 -14.73 5.19
N GLN A 51 16.38 -14.20 4.06
CA GLN A 51 17.68 -13.53 3.95
C GLN A 51 17.59 -12.12 4.55
N VAL A 52 18.59 -11.76 5.35
CA VAL A 52 18.69 -10.42 5.97
C VAL A 52 20.03 -9.80 5.57
N LEU A 53 19.97 -8.59 5.04
CA LEU A 53 21.14 -7.79 4.70
C LEU A 53 21.12 -6.51 5.55
N LEU A 54 22.09 -6.35 6.43
CA LEU A 54 22.23 -5.17 7.27
C LEU A 54 23.53 -4.46 6.95
N ASP A 55 23.49 -3.14 6.87
CA ASP A 55 24.65 -2.26 6.66
C ASP A 55 25.65 -2.81 5.66
N ASP A 56 26.83 -3.25 6.12
CA ASP A 56 27.95 -3.77 5.32
C ASP A 56 27.59 -4.93 4.37
N GLN A 57 26.54 -5.68 4.67
CA GLN A 57 26.02 -6.72 3.79
C GLN A 57 25.09 -6.16 2.70
N ALA A 58 24.51 -5.00 2.92
CA ALA A 58 23.54 -4.36 2.02
C ALA A 58 24.23 -3.47 0.97
N THR A 59 25.32 -3.97 0.39
CA THR A 59 25.98 -3.37 -0.78
C THR A 59 25.10 -3.50 -2.01
N LEU A 60 25.37 -2.71 -3.05
CA LEU A 60 24.66 -2.84 -4.33
C LEU A 60 24.75 -4.27 -4.89
N HIS A 61 25.92 -4.89 -4.78
CA HIS A 61 26.11 -6.28 -5.17
C HIS A 61 25.30 -7.26 -4.30
N GLY A 62 25.30 -7.07 -2.98
CA GLY A 62 24.55 -7.91 -2.05
C GLY A 62 23.04 -7.86 -2.30
N ILE A 63 22.50 -6.66 -2.53
CA ILE A 63 21.07 -6.48 -2.84
C ILE A 63 20.71 -7.14 -4.17
N ARG A 64 21.53 -6.94 -5.24
CA ARG A 64 21.33 -7.58 -6.53
C ARG A 64 21.38 -9.11 -6.43
N SER A 65 22.32 -9.65 -5.67
CA SER A 65 22.43 -11.10 -5.44
C SER A 65 21.18 -11.64 -4.72
N GLY A 66 20.71 -10.99 -3.67
CA GLY A 66 19.49 -11.40 -2.96
C GLY A 66 18.24 -11.39 -3.85
N LEU A 67 18.09 -10.38 -4.71
CA LEU A 67 17.00 -10.34 -5.69
C LEU A 67 17.11 -11.45 -6.75
N ALA A 68 18.32 -11.71 -7.24
CA ALA A 68 18.59 -12.79 -8.19
C ALA A 68 18.34 -14.19 -7.58
N ASP A 69 18.69 -14.39 -6.31
CA ASP A 69 18.40 -15.62 -5.58
C ASP A 69 16.88 -15.84 -5.45
N LEU A 70 16.10 -14.81 -5.10
CA LEU A 70 14.64 -14.90 -5.10
C LEU A 70 14.09 -15.26 -6.48
N ALA A 71 14.58 -14.62 -7.54
CA ALA A 71 14.15 -14.88 -8.91
C ALA A 71 14.46 -16.34 -9.37
N SER A 72 15.60 -16.88 -8.94
CA SER A 72 16.04 -18.24 -9.33
C SER A 72 15.34 -19.34 -8.54
N THR A 73 14.99 -19.08 -7.29
CA THR A 73 14.49 -20.10 -6.33
C THR A 73 12.98 -20.08 -6.13
N SER A 74 12.30 -18.96 -6.45
CA SER A 74 10.84 -18.86 -6.26
C SER A 74 10.06 -19.56 -7.37
N THR A 75 8.91 -20.10 -6.98
CA THR A 75 7.88 -20.69 -7.86
C THR A 75 6.61 -19.86 -7.86
N ALA A 76 5.65 -20.17 -8.74
CA ALA A 76 4.38 -19.45 -8.81
C ALA A 76 3.53 -19.55 -7.52
N GLU A 77 3.66 -20.66 -6.79
CA GLU A 77 2.91 -20.92 -5.56
C GLU A 77 3.49 -20.23 -4.33
N ASP A 78 4.70 -19.68 -4.44
CA ASP A 78 5.39 -19.06 -3.31
C ASP A 78 4.77 -17.70 -2.94
N THR A 79 4.95 -17.33 -1.67
CA THR A 79 4.74 -15.97 -1.19
C THR A 79 6.11 -15.34 -0.92
N VAL A 80 6.41 -14.23 -1.60
CA VAL A 80 7.68 -13.52 -1.47
C VAL A 80 7.45 -12.17 -0.81
N VAL A 81 8.28 -11.84 0.19
CA VAL A 81 8.32 -10.53 0.83
C VAL A 81 9.69 -9.90 0.62
N ILE A 82 9.69 -8.66 0.14
CA ILE A 82 10.89 -7.83 0.08
C ILE A 82 10.63 -6.63 0.99
N PHE A 83 11.50 -6.41 1.97
CA PHE A 83 11.46 -5.27 2.88
C PHE A 83 12.75 -4.47 2.74
N PHE A 84 12.61 -3.16 2.60
CA PHE A 84 13.73 -2.22 2.57
C PHE A 84 13.47 -1.07 3.56
N SER A 85 14.40 -0.84 4.48
CA SER A 85 14.46 0.36 5.32
C SER A 85 15.83 1.00 5.16
N GLY A 86 15.85 2.28 4.71
CA GLY A 86 17.09 2.98 4.39
C GLY A 86 16.84 4.26 3.59
N HIS A 87 17.90 4.79 2.95
CA HIS A 87 17.77 5.92 2.05
C HIS A 87 17.18 5.52 0.68
N GLY A 88 16.24 6.31 0.22
CA GLY A 88 15.75 6.31 -1.15
C GLY A 88 15.75 7.72 -1.70
N GLY A 89 16.00 7.87 -2.99
CA GLY A 89 16.08 9.17 -3.62
C GLY A 89 15.53 9.20 -5.03
N ARG A 90 15.25 10.41 -5.52
CA ARG A 90 14.93 10.70 -6.91
C ARG A 90 16.07 11.50 -7.51
N PHE A 91 16.53 11.02 -8.62
CA PHE A 91 17.69 11.56 -9.32
C PHE A 91 17.24 12.11 -10.68
N PRO A 92 17.61 13.34 -11.04
CA PRO A 92 17.32 13.88 -12.35
C PRO A 92 18.06 13.08 -13.44
N THR A 93 17.36 12.84 -14.53
CA THR A 93 17.93 12.22 -15.76
C THR A 93 17.57 13.09 -16.95
N GLY A 94 18.20 12.85 -18.10
CA GLY A 94 17.90 13.60 -19.33
C GLY A 94 16.44 13.47 -19.83
N VAL A 95 15.63 12.56 -19.21
CA VAL A 95 14.23 12.30 -19.60
C VAL A 95 13.25 12.42 -18.42
N GLY A 96 13.68 13.02 -17.31
CA GLY A 96 12.90 13.18 -16.08
C GLY A 96 13.57 12.53 -14.86
N ASP A 97 12.88 12.48 -13.73
CA ASP A 97 13.42 11.88 -12.51
C ASP A 97 13.27 10.36 -12.51
N THR A 98 14.28 9.66 -12.02
CA THR A 98 14.23 8.23 -11.67
C THR A 98 14.34 8.06 -10.16
N SER A 99 13.56 7.15 -9.59
CA SER A 99 13.68 6.78 -8.17
C SER A 99 14.68 5.63 -8.02
N ALA A 100 15.40 5.61 -6.90
CA ALA A 100 16.36 4.56 -6.62
C ALA A 100 16.46 4.27 -5.11
N LEU A 101 16.79 3.02 -4.76
CA LEU A 101 17.27 2.64 -3.43
C LEU A 101 18.77 2.86 -3.35
N LEU A 102 19.24 3.38 -2.22
CA LEU A 102 20.67 3.63 -1.98
C LEU A 102 21.25 2.46 -1.17
N PRO A 103 22.24 1.73 -1.70
CA PRO A 103 22.99 0.72 -0.95
C PRO A 103 23.98 1.36 0.01
N VAL A 104 24.54 0.59 0.93
CA VAL A 104 25.50 1.09 1.93
C VAL A 104 26.75 1.72 1.31
N ASP A 105 27.21 1.15 0.20
CA ASP A 105 28.38 1.55 -0.59
C ASP A 105 28.06 2.61 -1.65
N PHE A 106 26.92 3.32 -1.53
CA PHE A 106 26.53 4.41 -2.42
C PHE A 106 27.63 5.47 -2.53
N GLN A 107 27.90 5.95 -3.75
CA GLN A 107 28.94 6.93 -4.05
C GLN A 107 28.35 8.18 -4.69
N THR A 108 28.66 9.34 -4.12
CA THR A 108 28.14 10.64 -4.57
C THR A 108 28.71 11.10 -5.92
N ASN A 109 29.85 10.55 -6.34
CA ASN A 109 30.49 10.84 -7.64
C ASN A 109 29.94 9.96 -8.79
N ASN A 110 29.07 8.98 -8.51
CA ASN A 110 28.44 8.11 -9.50
C ASN A 110 26.97 7.83 -9.12
N LEU A 111 26.16 8.89 -9.14
CA LEU A 111 24.82 8.89 -8.58
C LEU A 111 23.95 7.72 -9.04
N LEU A 112 23.85 7.49 -10.36
CA LEU A 112 22.99 6.42 -10.89
C LEU A 112 23.68 5.05 -10.86
N GLY A 113 24.98 4.98 -11.17
CA GLY A 113 25.72 3.72 -11.22
C GLY A 113 25.95 3.07 -9.86
N ALA A 114 25.86 3.86 -8.77
CA ALA A 114 26.02 3.40 -7.39
C ALA A 114 24.67 3.23 -6.65
N THR A 115 23.54 3.17 -7.35
CA THR A 115 22.20 2.96 -6.79
C THR A 115 21.54 1.72 -7.39
N LEU A 116 20.40 1.31 -6.81
CA LEU A 116 19.47 0.39 -7.44
C LEU A 116 18.28 1.19 -8.01
N PRO A 117 18.34 1.58 -9.31
CA PRO A 117 17.29 2.40 -9.92
C PRO A 117 15.98 1.62 -10.07
N GLU A 118 14.85 2.33 -10.11
CA GLU A 118 13.51 1.74 -10.24
C GLU A 118 13.38 0.81 -11.45
N VAL A 119 14.02 1.15 -12.57
CA VAL A 119 13.99 0.35 -13.80
C VAL A 119 14.64 -1.02 -13.57
N GLU A 120 15.78 -1.05 -12.87
CA GLU A 120 16.48 -2.28 -12.54
C GLU A 120 15.70 -3.08 -11.48
N LEU A 121 15.21 -2.41 -10.45
CA LEU A 121 14.37 -3.04 -9.41
C LEU A 121 13.10 -3.63 -10.04
N THR A 122 12.42 -2.91 -10.93
CA THR A 122 11.23 -3.40 -11.66
C THR A 122 11.55 -4.65 -12.46
N ALA A 123 12.69 -4.68 -13.15
CA ALA A 123 13.14 -5.85 -13.91
C ALA A 123 13.46 -7.05 -13.00
N ALA A 124 14.12 -6.80 -11.87
CA ALA A 124 14.40 -7.84 -10.87
C ALA A 124 13.11 -8.41 -10.27
N LEU A 125 12.14 -7.56 -9.91
CA LEU A 125 10.84 -7.98 -9.43
C LEU A 125 10.06 -8.78 -10.49
N ALA A 126 10.18 -8.42 -11.78
CA ALA A 126 9.54 -9.14 -12.86
C ALA A 126 10.14 -10.53 -13.11
N ALA A 127 11.39 -10.76 -12.72
CA ALA A 127 12.05 -12.07 -12.81
C ALA A 127 11.61 -13.04 -11.68
N ILE A 128 11.04 -12.54 -10.59
CA ILE A 128 10.50 -13.35 -9.48
C ILE A 128 9.18 -13.98 -9.94
N LYS A 129 9.11 -15.32 -9.90
CA LYS A 129 7.98 -16.08 -10.45
C LYS A 129 6.76 -16.14 -9.51
N ALA A 130 6.92 -15.75 -8.24
CA ALA A 130 5.87 -15.82 -7.24
C ALA A 130 4.64 -14.97 -7.64
N GLN A 131 3.45 -15.56 -7.56
CA GLN A 131 2.18 -14.87 -7.80
C GLN A 131 1.69 -14.06 -6.58
N ARG A 132 2.44 -14.10 -5.47
CA ARG A 132 2.19 -13.35 -4.24
C ARG A 132 3.48 -12.66 -3.83
N LEU A 133 3.67 -11.43 -4.34
CA LEU A 133 4.87 -10.63 -4.10
C LEU A 133 4.51 -9.33 -3.39
N LEU A 134 4.96 -9.21 -2.14
CA LEU A 134 4.82 -8.01 -1.32
C LEU A 134 6.16 -7.27 -1.25
N VAL A 135 6.17 -6.03 -1.69
CA VAL A 135 7.32 -5.13 -1.57
C VAL A 135 6.99 -4.02 -0.58
N LEU A 136 7.76 -3.93 0.49
CA LEU A 136 7.62 -2.96 1.58
C LEU A 136 8.81 -2.00 1.51
N ILE A 137 8.53 -0.71 1.32
CA ILE A 137 9.58 0.32 1.15
C ILE A 137 9.44 1.38 2.22
N ASP A 138 10.36 1.39 3.16
CA ASP A 138 10.52 2.43 4.18
C ASP A 138 11.77 3.26 3.88
N ALA A 139 11.71 4.06 2.81
CA ALA A 139 12.88 4.67 2.18
C ALA A 139 12.84 6.21 2.12
N CYS A 140 12.03 6.85 2.97
CA CYS A 140 11.83 8.29 2.93
C CYS A 140 12.32 8.98 4.20
N HIS A 141 13.55 8.69 4.67
CA HIS A 141 14.05 9.29 5.90
C HIS A 141 14.56 10.72 5.68
N ALA A 142 14.06 11.64 6.52
CA ALA A 142 14.47 13.05 6.50
C ALA A 142 15.96 13.20 6.87
N GLY A 143 16.72 13.85 6.02
CA GLY A 143 18.02 14.42 6.40
C GLY A 143 19.24 13.93 5.64
N GLY A 144 19.27 12.71 5.09
CA GLY A 144 20.49 12.21 4.44
C GLY A 144 20.65 12.63 2.98
N VAL A 145 19.58 12.53 2.21
CA VAL A 145 19.62 12.80 0.76
C VAL A 145 19.46 14.29 0.45
N ALA A 146 18.70 15.02 1.26
CA ALA A 146 18.57 16.48 1.12
C ALA A 146 19.87 17.25 1.39
N ALA A 147 20.85 16.62 2.07
CA ALA A 147 22.18 17.19 2.29
C ALA A 147 23.14 16.99 1.10
N LEU A 148 22.80 16.14 0.14
CA LEU A 148 23.55 15.93 -1.11
C LEU A 148 23.22 17.03 -2.13
N LYS A 149 23.36 18.30 -1.72
CA LYS A 149 23.34 19.42 -2.65
C LYS A 149 24.60 19.34 -3.49
N THR A 150 24.47 18.95 -4.73
CA THR A 150 25.49 19.21 -5.74
C THR A 150 25.60 20.73 -5.95
N HIS A 151 26.76 21.22 -6.39
CA HIS A 151 27.07 22.66 -6.49
C HIS A 151 26.24 23.44 -7.55
N THR A 152 25.21 22.81 -8.15
CA THR A 152 24.31 23.44 -9.12
C THR A 152 22.86 23.15 -8.71
N ASP A 153 22.01 24.20 -8.67
CA ASP A 153 20.60 24.12 -8.24
C ASP A 153 19.70 23.21 -9.13
N GLU A 154 20.18 22.77 -10.29
CA GLU A 154 19.43 21.91 -11.24
C GLU A 154 19.58 20.40 -10.97
N ASP A 155 20.57 19.97 -10.18
CA ASP A 155 20.86 18.56 -9.90
C ASP A 155 20.48 18.13 -8.47
N SER A 156 19.43 18.70 -7.89
CA SER A 156 19.03 18.37 -6.51
C SER A 156 18.43 16.97 -6.44
N ILE A 157 19.00 16.12 -5.59
CA ILE A 157 18.42 14.81 -5.24
C ILE A 157 17.26 15.04 -4.27
N HIS A 158 16.10 14.50 -4.60
CA HIS A 158 14.92 14.56 -3.74
C HIS A 158 14.73 13.25 -2.95
N ALA A 159 14.28 13.34 -1.71
CA ALA A 159 13.97 12.15 -0.91
C ALA A 159 12.75 11.39 -1.47
N GLY A 160 12.73 10.08 -1.25
CA GLY A 160 11.60 9.20 -1.51
C GLY A 160 11.36 8.80 -2.96
N PHE A 161 10.38 7.93 -3.15
CA PHE A 161 9.97 7.41 -4.46
C PHE A 161 8.81 8.24 -5.02
N SER A 162 8.83 8.49 -6.34
CA SER A 162 7.69 9.09 -7.01
C SER A 162 6.50 8.13 -7.04
N GLU A 163 5.28 8.67 -7.10
CA GLU A 163 4.09 7.81 -7.25
C GLU A 163 4.11 7.00 -8.55
N LYS A 164 4.69 7.58 -9.62
CA LYS A 164 4.90 6.91 -10.90
C LYS A 164 5.83 5.71 -10.75
N SER A 165 6.95 5.89 -10.05
CA SER A 165 7.91 4.82 -9.77
C SER A 165 7.28 3.68 -8.96
N LEU A 166 6.52 4.02 -7.90
CA LEU A 166 5.81 3.02 -7.10
C LEU A 166 4.75 2.26 -7.94
N GLN A 167 4.08 2.95 -8.87
CA GLN A 167 3.14 2.31 -9.79
C GLN A 167 3.86 1.36 -10.77
N GLN A 168 5.06 1.71 -11.26
CA GLN A 168 5.87 0.84 -12.12
C GLN A 168 6.36 -0.39 -11.36
N LEU A 169 6.85 -0.22 -10.13
CA LEU A 169 7.23 -1.34 -9.26
C LEU A 169 6.08 -2.32 -9.00
N ALA A 170 4.84 -1.82 -8.94
CA ALA A 170 3.66 -2.64 -8.71
C ALA A 170 3.12 -3.32 -9.98
N GLN A 171 3.72 -3.12 -11.16
CA GLN A 171 3.26 -3.77 -12.39
C GLN A 171 3.56 -5.27 -12.37
N GLY A 172 2.55 -6.07 -12.72
CA GLY A 172 2.59 -7.53 -12.78
C GLY A 172 1.55 -8.19 -11.90
N THR A 173 1.20 -9.43 -12.22
CA THR A 173 0.17 -10.19 -11.51
C THR A 173 0.61 -10.51 -10.08
N GLY A 174 -0.29 -10.31 -9.12
CA GLY A 174 -0.10 -10.66 -7.71
C GLY A 174 0.95 -9.82 -6.98
N ARG A 175 1.37 -8.68 -7.56
CA ARG A 175 2.37 -7.79 -6.96
C ARG A 175 1.73 -6.62 -6.23
N VAL A 176 2.21 -6.42 -5.00
CA VAL A 176 1.80 -5.30 -4.13
C VAL A 176 3.03 -4.54 -3.66
N VAL A 177 2.97 -3.22 -3.74
CA VAL A 177 3.96 -2.31 -3.17
C VAL A 177 3.29 -1.47 -2.11
N ILE A 178 3.86 -1.47 -0.90
CA ILE A 178 3.46 -0.58 0.19
C ILE A 178 4.67 0.30 0.54
N ALA A 179 4.54 1.60 0.37
CA ALA A 179 5.56 2.57 0.74
C ALA A 179 5.14 3.33 1.99
N SER A 180 6.12 3.70 2.82
CA SER A 180 5.89 4.36 4.12
C SER A 180 5.30 5.75 4.01
N SER A 181 5.52 6.46 2.89
CA SER A 181 5.06 7.84 2.70
C SER A 181 5.00 8.23 1.22
N ARG A 182 4.37 9.38 0.95
CA ARG A 182 4.35 10.01 -0.37
C ARG A 182 5.71 10.60 -0.74
N ALA A 183 5.88 10.89 -2.03
CA ALA A 183 7.11 11.40 -2.61
C ALA A 183 7.68 12.69 -1.97
N GLN A 184 6.84 13.49 -1.34
CA GLN A 184 7.23 14.76 -0.70
C GLN A 184 7.15 14.69 0.83
N GLU A 185 6.89 13.51 1.38
CA GLU A 185 6.78 13.26 2.81
C GLU A 185 7.97 12.44 3.30
N TYR A 186 8.19 12.47 4.60
CA TYR A 186 9.25 11.71 5.24
C TYR A 186 8.68 10.54 6.03
N SER A 187 9.37 9.41 6.02
CA SER A 187 9.15 8.38 7.02
C SER A 187 9.71 8.83 8.36
N LEU A 188 8.88 8.82 9.38
CA LEU A 188 9.19 9.39 10.68
C LEU A 188 9.79 8.33 11.60
N VAL A 189 10.88 8.71 12.28
CA VAL A 189 11.44 8.01 13.43
C VAL A 189 11.33 8.95 14.63
N LEU A 190 10.66 8.50 15.69
CA LEU A 190 10.55 9.27 16.93
C LEU A 190 11.81 9.12 17.77
N ASN A 191 12.18 10.17 18.50
CA ASN A 191 13.33 10.12 19.41
C ASN A 191 13.15 8.98 20.44
N GLY A 192 14.14 8.08 20.48
CA GLY A 192 14.12 6.93 21.37
C GLY A 192 13.17 5.80 20.97
N ALA A 193 12.46 5.91 19.85
CA ALA A 193 11.66 4.81 19.33
C ALA A 193 12.55 3.68 18.82
N ARG A 194 12.12 2.44 19.02
CA ARG A 194 12.80 1.25 18.52
C ARG A 194 12.74 1.13 17.00
N ASN A 195 11.58 1.50 16.42
CA ASN A 195 11.28 1.38 15.00
C ASN A 195 10.82 2.72 14.42
N SER A 196 10.82 2.81 13.11
CA SER A 196 10.09 3.85 12.38
C SER A 196 8.59 3.75 12.67
N VAL A 197 7.86 4.84 12.50
CA VAL A 197 6.41 4.86 12.70
C VAL A 197 5.70 3.88 11.76
N PHE A 198 6.14 3.81 10.50
CA PHE A 198 5.59 2.87 9.53
C PHE A 198 5.82 1.42 9.93
N THR A 199 7.06 1.06 10.24
CA THR A 199 7.41 -0.30 10.61
C THR A 199 6.80 -0.72 11.94
N GLN A 200 6.69 0.19 12.92
CA GLN A 200 5.98 -0.12 14.15
C GLN A 200 4.56 -0.63 13.87
N TYR A 201 3.76 0.10 13.06
CA TYR A 201 2.39 -0.32 12.76
C TYR A 201 2.32 -1.51 11.78
N LEU A 202 3.35 -1.69 10.93
CA LEU A 202 3.49 -2.91 10.12
C LEU A 202 3.65 -4.14 11.01
N LEU A 203 4.55 -4.10 11.98
CA LEU A 203 4.77 -5.19 12.95
C LEU A 203 3.50 -5.46 13.75
N GLU A 204 2.86 -4.43 14.26
CA GLU A 204 1.59 -4.55 14.97
C GLU A 204 0.50 -5.25 14.14
N ALA A 205 0.42 -4.93 12.84
CA ALA A 205 -0.52 -5.58 11.94
C ALA A 205 -0.21 -7.08 11.78
N LEU A 206 1.06 -7.41 11.52
CA LEU A 206 1.53 -8.79 11.32
C LEU A 206 1.42 -9.63 12.60
N GLU A 207 1.55 -9.01 13.77
CA GLU A 207 1.38 -9.64 15.10
C GLU A 207 -0.09 -9.82 15.52
N GLY A 208 -1.04 -9.47 14.66
CA GLY A 208 -2.45 -9.75 14.88
C GLY A 208 -3.30 -8.57 15.37
N LYS A 209 -2.79 -7.33 15.43
CA LYS A 209 -3.59 -6.15 15.79
C LYS A 209 -4.42 -5.60 14.63
N ALA A 210 -4.13 -6.01 13.37
CA ALA A 210 -4.96 -5.64 12.23
C ALA A 210 -6.38 -6.18 12.37
N ARG A 211 -7.37 -5.41 11.90
CA ARG A 211 -8.76 -5.89 11.81
C ARG A 211 -8.87 -6.88 10.69
N THR A 212 -9.34 -8.09 10.99
CA THR A 212 -9.47 -9.20 10.04
C THR A 212 -10.92 -9.62 9.88
N THR A 213 -11.19 -10.50 8.92
CA THR A 213 -12.50 -11.11 8.71
C THR A 213 -12.84 -12.19 9.76
N GLY A 214 -11.90 -12.51 10.66
CA GLY A 214 -12.09 -13.51 11.72
C GLY A 214 -11.88 -14.97 11.28
N ASP A 215 -11.32 -15.18 10.09
CA ASP A 215 -11.02 -16.53 9.56
C ASP A 215 -9.62 -17.04 9.96
N GLY A 216 -8.94 -16.34 10.87
CA GLY A 216 -7.62 -16.70 11.37
C GLY A 216 -6.46 -16.28 10.47
N LEU A 217 -6.71 -15.44 9.46
CA LEU A 217 -5.71 -14.97 8.51
C LEU A 217 -5.64 -13.45 8.48
N ILE A 218 -4.43 -12.93 8.34
CA ILE A 218 -4.15 -11.51 8.10
C ILE A 218 -3.70 -11.38 6.66
N ARG A 219 -4.41 -10.57 5.89
CA ARG A 219 -4.19 -10.37 4.46
C ARG A 219 -3.56 -9.01 4.18
N ILE A 220 -3.10 -8.82 2.97
CA ILE A 220 -2.39 -7.61 2.55
C ILE A 220 -3.22 -6.35 2.77
N PHE A 221 -4.53 -6.37 2.50
CA PHE A 221 -5.39 -5.21 2.75
C PHE A 221 -5.61 -4.96 4.24
N ASP A 222 -5.64 -5.99 5.08
CA ASP A 222 -5.76 -5.84 6.53
C ASP A 222 -4.51 -5.15 7.08
N VAL A 223 -3.32 -5.57 6.61
CA VAL A 223 -2.04 -4.94 6.94
C VAL A 223 -2.02 -3.47 6.50
N PHE A 224 -2.31 -3.21 5.24
CA PHE A 224 -2.30 -1.84 4.72
C PHE A 224 -3.30 -0.93 5.44
N ASN A 225 -4.53 -1.38 5.66
CA ASN A 225 -5.55 -0.60 6.35
C ASN A 225 -5.11 -0.25 7.77
N HIS A 226 -4.54 -1.23 8.52
CA HIS A 226 -4.03 -0.99 9.86
C HIS A 226 -2.90 0.06 9.85
N VAL A 227 -1.91 -0.10 8.98
CA VAL A 227 -0.78 0.82 8.86
C VAL A 227 -1.27 2.22 8.47
N ALA A 228 -2.06 2.33 7.41
CA ALA A 228 -2.51 3.63 6.88
C ALA A 228 -3.40 4.40 7.88
N GLU A 229 -4.30 3.71 8.59
CA GLU A 229 -5.16 4.32 9.60
C GLU A 229 -4.35 4.83 10.79
N ASN A 230 -3.46 4.01 11.33
CA ASN A 230 -2.71 4.34 12.53
C ASN A 230 -1.61 5.40 12.28
N VAL A 231 -0.86 5.30 11.18
CA VAL A 231 0.14 6.32 10.80
C VAL A 231 -0.55 7.67 10.60
N ARG A 232 -1.65 7.72 9.85
CA ARG A 232 -2.40 8.96 9.60
C ARG A 232 -3.01 9.54 10.89
N THR A 233 -3.45 8.70 11.81
CA THR A 233 -4.01 9.13 13.09
C THR A 233 -2.92 9.68 14.01
N ALA A 234 -1.76 9.03 14.06
CA ALA A 234 -0.63 9.45 14.88
C ALA A 234 0.04 10.74 14.34
N PHE A 235 0.08 10.91 13.02
CA PHE A 235 0.78 12.02 12.35
C PHE A 235 -0.07 12.64 11.24
N PRO A 236 -1.18 13.33 11.58
CA PRO A 236 -2.09 13.91 10.59
C PRO A 236 -1.37 14.88 9.65
N GLY A 237 -1.52 14.67 8.34
CA GLY A 237 -0.95 15.53 7.31
C GLY A 237 0.58 15.48 7.16
N ARG A 238 1.28 14.56 7.85
CA ARG A 238 2.74 14.48 7.83
C ARG A 238 3.29 13.23 7.16
N GLN A 239 2.59 12.11 7.29
CA GLN A 239 3.00 10.83 6.70
C GLN A 239 1.77 10.04 6.23
N HIS A 240 1.78 9.62 4.97
CA HIS A 240 0.68 8.88 4.35
C HIS A 240 1.23 7.65 3.64
N PRO A 241 1.10 6.46 4.22
CA PRO A 241 1.46 5.22 3.55
C PRO A 241 0.71 5.05 2.23
N ILE A 242 1.40 4.53 1.22
CA ILE A 242 0.88 4.34 -0.13
C ILE A 242 0.77 2.85 -0.43
N PHE A 243 -0.34 2.48 -1.06
CA PHE A 243 -0.58 1.16 -1.62
C PHE A 243 -0.63 1.24 -3.15
N LYS A 244 0.11 0.40 -3.83
CA LYS A 244 0.06 0.23 -5.29
C LYS A 244 -0.03 -1.25 -5.64
N ALA A 245 -0.95 -1.58 -6.52
CA ALA A 245 -1.06 -2.86 -7.18
C ALA A 245 -1.65 -2.60 -8.59
N SER A 246 -1.28 -3.37 -9.58
CA SER A 246 -1.85 -3.23 -10.94
C SER A 246 -2.80 -4.37 -11.30
N ASP A 247 -2.47 -5.58 -10.89
CA ASP A 247 -3.21 -6.79 -11.22
C ASP A 247 -3.20 -7.73 -10.01
N LEU A 248 -4.05 -7.40 -9.05
CA LEU A 248 -4.22 -8.16 -7.82
C LEU A 248 -5.53 -8.93 -7.86
N GLU A 249 -5.47 -10.18 -8.28
CA GLU A 249 -6.64 -11.07 -8.34
C GLU A 249 -7.09 -11.53 -6.95
N ASP A 250 -6.17 -11.59 -5.97
CA ASP A 250 -6.47 -12.09 -4.63
C ASP A 250 -5.84 -11.22 -3.53
N ASN A 251 -6.58 -10.98 -2.48
CA ASN A 251 -6.11 -10.40 -1.22
C ASN A 251 -5.40 -11.49 -0.41
N PHE A 252 -4.19 -11.89 -0.82
CA PHE A 252 -3.49 -13.04 -0.28
C PHE A 252 -3.08 -12.87 1.19
N PRO A 253 -3.10 -13.99 1.96
CA PRO A 253 -2.70 -13.98 3.36
C PRO A 253 -1.18 -13.88 3.50
N ILE A 254 -0.73 -13.13 4.52
CA ILE A 254 0.68 -12.94 4.85
C ILE A 254 1.02 -13.42 6.27
N ALA A 255 0.07 -13.37 7.20
CA ALA A 255 0.27 -13.77 8.58
C ALA A 255 -0.95 -14.51 9.14
N LEU A 256 -0.76 -15.15 10.29
CA LEU A 256 -1.82 -15.82 11.05
C LEU A 256 -2.40 -14.84 12.06
N ASP A 257 -3.72 -14.83 12.19
CA ASP A 257 -4.42 -14.05 13.22
C ASP A 257 -4.48 -14.85 14.52
N ARG A 258 -3.32 -15.05 15.16
CA ARG A 258 -3.19 -15.85 16.40
C ARG A 258 -2.87 -15.03 17.64
N GLY A 259 -2.54 -13.78 17.51
CA GLY A 259 -1.87 -13.06 18.54
C GLY A 259 -2.50 -11.75 18.95
N GLY A 260 -3.63 -11.75 19.46
CA GLY A 260 -4.16 -10.60 20.18
C GLY A 260 -5.47 -11.01 20.82
N LEU A 261 -5.74 -10.57 22.01
CA LEU A 261 -7.07 -10.58 22.63
C LEU A 261 -8.06 -9.80 21.74
N LYS A 262 -8.28 -10.29 20.52
CA LYS A 262 -9.48 -9.97 19.78
C LYS A 262 -10.55 -10.82 20.42
N THR A 263 -11.33 -10.21 21.29
CA THR A 263 -12.67 -10.72 21.54
C THR A 263 -13.24 -10.98 20.15
N PRO A 264 -13.63 -12.23 19.79
CA PRO A 264 -14.29 -12.43 18.53
C PRO A 264 -15.49 -11.49 18.58
N THR A 265 -15.43 -10.39 17.86
CA THR A 265 -16.66 -9.73 17.46
C THR A 265 -17.37 -10.81 16.70
N PRO A 266 -18.55 -11.31 17.18
CA PRO A 266 -19.30 -12.32 16.46
C PRO A 266 -19.31 -11.85 15.03
N ALA A 267 -18.91 -12.73 14.10
CA ALA A 267 -18.87 -12.40 12.69
C ALA A 267 -20.18 -11.68 12.39
N GLN A 268 -20.12 -10.36 12.34
CA GLN A 268 -21.24 -9.64 11.77
C GLN A 268 -21.26 -10.22 10.36
N PRO A 269 -22.41 -10.82 9.96
CA PRO A 269 -22.53 -11.28 8.58
C PRO A 269 -21.99 -10.12 7.77
N VAL A 270 -21.01 -10.40 6.89
CA VAL A 270 -20.38 -9.38 6.04
C VAL A 270 -21.54 -8.61 5.47
N GLN A 271 -21.86 -7.48 6.05
CA GLN A 271 -22.91 -6.65 5.52
C GLN A 271 -22.32 -6.25 4.18
N PRO A 272 -22.89 -6.69 3.07
CA PRO A 272 -22.41 -6.33 1.76
C PRO A 272 -22.22 -4.83 1.83
N ASP A 273 -21.02 -4.34 1.46
CA ASP A 273 -20.69 -2.92 1.58
C ASP A 273 -21.91 -2.15 1.11
N HIS A 274 -22.59 -1.52 2.06
CA HIS A 274 -23.90 -0.91 1.83
C HIS A 274 -23.89 -0.02 0.58
N TRP A 275 -22.76 0.69 0.38
CA TRP A 275 -22.55 1.51 -0.79
C TRP A 275 -22.35 0.70 -2.08
N ARG A 276 -21.71 -0.46 -2.00
CA ARG A 276 -21.53 -1.36 -3.15
C ARG A 276 -22.83 -2.03 -3.57
N THR A 277 -23.65 -2.40 -2.58
CA THR A 277 -25.01 -2.90 -2.85
C THR A 277 -25.85 -1.82 -3.53
N ILE A 278 -25.83 -0.60 -3.01
CA ILE A 278 -26.54 0.54 -3.61
C ILE A 278 -26.04 0.81 -5.03
N GLU A 279 -24.72 0.82 -5.24
CA GLU A 279 -24.13 1.02 -6.58
C GLU A 279 -24.66 -0.03 -7.57
N THR A 280 -24.66 -1.30 -7.16
CA THR A 280 -25.14 -2.39 -8.02
C THR A 280 -26.61 -2.19 -8.38
N ILE A 281 -27.45 -1.96 -7.38
CA ILE A 281 -28.90 -1.76 -7.60
C ILE A 281 -29.16 -0.54 -8.48
N MET A 282 -28.51 0.59 -8.19
CA MET A 282 -28.69 1.82 -8.97
C MET A 282 -28.18 1.65 -10.41
N ALA A 283 -27.08 0.93 -10.63
CA ALA A 283 -26.57 0.66 -11.97
C ALA A 283 -27.47 -0.29 -12.78
N ASP A 284 -28.15 -1.21 -12.12
CA ASP A 284 -29.08 -2.15 -12.75
C ASP A 284 -30.42 -1.46 -13.08
N LEU A 285 -30.93 -0.61 -12.19
CA LEU A 285 -32.20 0.09 -12.38
C LEU A 285 -32.09 1.33 -13.29
N TYR A 286 -30.93 1.98 -13.29
CA TYR A 286 -30.65 3.18 -14.07
C TYR A 286 -29.34 3.03 -14.84
N PRO A 287 -29.34 2.22 -15.91
CA PRO A 287 -28.12 1.81 -16.62
C PRO A 287 -27.39 2.94 -17.33
N ALA A 288 -28.06 4.07 -17.65
CA ALA A 288 -27.38 5.25 -18.19
C ALA A 288 -26.65 6.10 -17.13
N GLY A 289 -26.76 5.74 -15.85
CA GLY A 289 -26.10 6.43 -14.75
C GLY A 289 -27.00 7.45 -14.03
N PRO A 290 -26.44 8.38 -13.24
CA PRO A 290 -27.21 9.35 -12.44
C PRO A 290 -28.10 10.30 -13.27
N THR A 291 -27.88 10.41 -14.56
CA THR A 291 -28.71 11.19 -15.50
C THR A 291 -29.92 10.40 -16.01
N ASP A 292 -29.94 9.10 -15.83
CA ASP A 292 -31.04 8.23 -16.25
C ASP A 292 -32.35 8.64 -15.57
N GLN A 293 -33.40 8.86 -16.34
CA GLN A 293 -34.70 9.33 -15.86
C GLN A 293 -34.62 10.50 -14.89
N GLU A 294 -33.54 11.30 -14.99
CA GLU A 294 -33.26 12.45 -14.10
C GLU A 294 -33.23 12.10 -12.60
N ILE A 295 -32.96 10.83 -12.26
CA ILE A 295 -33.04 10.32 -10.88
C ILE A 295 -32.23 11.16 -9.90
N TRP A 296 -31.02 11.60 -10.27
CA TRP A 296 -30.17 12.41 -9.41
C TRP A 296 -30.78 13.79 -9.11
N ALA A 297 -31.28 14.48 -10.15
CA ALA A 297 -31.92 15.78 -10.02
C ALA A 297 -33.23 15.67 -9.22
N ARG A 298 -34.05 14.66 -9.48
CA ARG A 298 -35.30 14.38 -8.76
C ARG A 298 -35.07 14.07 -7.27
N ALA A 299 -33.93 13.48 -6.94
CA ALA A 299 -33.50 13.23 -5.57
C ALA A 299 -32.91 14.48 -4.86
N GLY A 300 -32.91 15.65 -5.52
CA GLY A 300 -32.38 16.91 -5.00
C GLY A 300 -30.90 17.16 -5.29
N GLY A 301 -30.32 16.39 -6.22
CA GLY A 301 -28.93 16.53 -6.63
C GLY A 301 -28.71 17.54 -7.75
N ASP A 302 -27.46 17.97 -7.89
CA ASP A 302 -27.00 18.85 -8.94
C ASP A 302 -26.01 18.09 -9.84
N ILE A 303 -26.46 17.74 -11.04
CA ILE A 303 -25.67 16.98 -12.04
C ILE A 303 -24.39 17.73 -12.43
N SER A 304 -24.41 19.07 -12.43
CA SER A 304 -23.22 19.87 -12.79
C SER A 304 -22.04 19.68 -11.82
N ARG A 305 -22.31 19.17 -10.61
CA ARG A 305 -21.31 18.87 -9.60
C ARG A 305 -20.72 17.47 -9.72
N LEU A 306 -21.20 16.66 -10.65
CA LEU A 306 -20.69 15.32 -10.92
C LEU A 306 -19.75 15.33 -12.12
N LYS A 307 -18.60 14.68 -11.96
CA LYS A 307 -17.67 14.41 -13.09
C LYS A 307 -18.06 13.09 -13.74
N LEU A 308 -18.99 13.13 -14.68
CA LEU A 308 -19.51 11.96 -15.39
C LEU A 308 -18.72 11.76 -16.69
N GLN A 309 -17.83 10.78 -16.72
CA GLN A 309 -16.96 10.47 -17.87
C GLN A 309 -16.82 8.94 -18.02
N GLY A 310 -17.88 8.24 -18.36
CA GLY A 310 -17.77 6.79 -18.48
C GLY A 310 -19.08 6.09 -18.75
N THR A 311 -19.09 4.77 -18.54
CA THR A 311 -20.30 3.96 -18.58
C THR A 311 -21.24 4.35 -17.42
N GLY A 312 -22.51 4.00 -17.53
CA GLY A 312 -23.50 4.28 -16.49
C GLY A 312 -23.08 3.79 -15.10
N ARG A 313 -22.50 2.59 -15.02
CA ARG A 313 -21.99 2.04 -13.75
C ARG A 313 -20.80 2.85 -13.18
N ALA A 314 -19.85 3.24 -14.02
CA ALA A 314 -18.73 4.09 -13.59
C ALA A 314 -19.21 5.46 -13.11
N ASN A 315 -20.25 6.01 -13.77
CA ASN A 315 -20.89 7.25 -13.37
C ASN A 315 -21.61 7.12 -12.02
N TRP A 316 -22.25 5.97 -11.73
CA TRP A 316 -22.85 5.68 -10.43
C TRP A 316 -21.79 5.61 -9.34
N PHE A 317 -20.67 4.92 -9.59
CA PHE A 317 -19.56 4.88 -8.65
C PHE A 317 -19.07 6.29 -8.28
N ALA A 318 -18.85 7.15 -9.29
CA ALA A 318 -18.39 8.53 -9.07
C ALA A 318 -19.44 9.37 -8.31
N ALA A 319 -20.71 9.24 -8.64
CA ALA A 319 -21.80 9.98 -8.02
C ALA A 319 -22.00 9.57 -6.54
N LEU A 320 -22.06 8.27 -6.26
CA LEU A 320 -22.22 7.74 -4.91
C LEU A 320 -21.02 8.04 -4.02
N ARG A 321 -19.79 7.97 -4.58
CA ARG A 321 -18.60 8.42 -3.87
C ARG A 321 -18.66 9.91 -3.49
N ASN A 322 -19.12 10.76 -4.40
CA ASN A 322 -19.31 12.18 -4.14
C ASN A 322 -20.37 12.40 -3.04
N LEU A 323 -21.49 11.67 -3.11
CA LEU A 323 -22.55 11.72 -2.11
C LEU A 323 -22.05 11.28 -0.71
N LYS A 324 -21.27 10.20 -0.65
CA LYS A 324 -20.64 9.70 0.60
C LYS A 324 -19.74 10.74 1.26
N LEU A 325 -19.15 11.63 0.47
CA LEU A 325 -18.28 12.71 0.94
C LEU A 325 -19.06 14.01 1.22
N GLY A 326 -20.40 13.99 1.17
CA GLY A 326 -21.24 15.16 1.40
C GLY A 326 -21.39 16.10 0.19
N GLY A 327 -21.01 15.64 -1.01
CA GLY A 327 -21.15 16.40 -2.27
C GLY A 327 -22.38 16.00 -3.07
N GLY A 328 -22.48 16.55 -4.31
CA GLY A 328 -23.51 16.16 -5.28
C GLY A 328 -24.75 17.04 -5.33
N GLY A 329 -24.90 18.01 -4.41
CA GLY A 329 -26.04 18.96 -4.33
C GLY A 329 -26.35 19.35 -2.90
N GLN A 330 -27.18 20.36 -2.71
CA GLN A 330 -27.53 20.85 -1.37
C GLN A 330 -28.66 20.05 -0.70
N GLN A 331 -29.50 19.40 -1.49
CA GLN A 331 -30.70 18.73 -1.00
C GLN A 331 -30.63 17.20 -1.18
N ILE A 332 -29.62 16.69 -1.86
CA ILE A 332 -29.45 15.25 -2.07
C ILE A 332 -28.79 14.61 -0.85
N SER A 333 -29.32 13.47 -0.45
CA SER A 333 -28.76 12.57 0.52
C SER A 333 -28.97 11.13 0.05
N LEU A 334 -28.32 10.17 0.67
CA LEU A 334 -28.59 8.76 0.37
C LEU A 334 -30.07 8.43 0.59
N ARG A 335 -30.66 8.95 1.66
CA ARG A 335 -32.07 8.76 1.97
C ARG A 335 -32.99 9.30 0.85
N THR A 336 -32.77 10.53 0.36
CA THR A 336 -33.60 11.10 -0.71
C THR A 336 -33.43 10.33 -2.03
N LEU A 337 -32.20 9.88 -2.34
CA LEU A 337 -31.93 9.06 -3.53
C LEU A 337 -32.66 7.72 -3.48
N LEU A 338 -32.56 7.00 -2.37
CA LEU A 338 -33.25 5.71 -2.19
C LEU A 338 -34.77 5.87 -2.13
N HIS A 339 -35.27 6.98 -1.59
CA HIS A 339 -36.70 7.27 -1.60
C HIS A 339 -37.21 7.45 -3.02
N THR A 340 -36.54 8.29 -3.83
CA THR A 340 -36.93 8.54 -5.21
C THR A 340 -36.84 7.26 -6.07
N ALA A 341 -35.79 6.45 -5.87
CA ALA A 341 -35.67 5.17 -6.55
C ALA A 341 -36.78 4.18 -6.14
N THR A 342 -37.20 4.19 -4.86
CA THR A 342 -38.29 3.32 -4.40
C THR A 342 -39.65 3.76 -4.95
N ASP A 343 -39.85 5.06 -5.19
CA ASP A 343 -41.06 5.56 -5.83
C ASP A 343 -41.17 5.10 -7.30
N ASP A 344 -40.03 5.01 -8.00
CA ASP A 344 -39.98 4.49 -9.36
C ASP A 344 -40.15 2.96 -9.40
N PHE A 345 -39.59 2.25 -8.41
CA PHE A 345 -39.60 0.78 -8.31
C PHE A 345 -40.16 0.28 -6.97
N PRO A 346 -41.48 0.48 -6.70
CA PRO A 346 -42.06 0.24 -5.37
C PRO A 346 -42.08 -1.24 -4.93
N HIS A 347 -41.92 -2.14 -5.87
CA HIS A 347 -41.90 -3.59 -5.59
C HIS A 347 -40.51 -4.21 -5.61
N HIS A 348 -39.43 -3.39 -5.69
CA HIS A 348 -38.06 -3.90 -5.65
C HIS A 348 -37.65 -4.25 -4.21
N PRO A 349 -37.43 -5.56 -3.89
CA PRO A 349 -37.28 -5.98 -2.51
C PRO A 349 -36.05 -5.41 -1.80
N GLU A 350 -34.92 -5.32 -2.53
CA GLU A 350 -33.67 -4.80 -1.97
C GLU A 350 -33.71 -3.29 -1.73
N LEU A 351 -34.35 -2.51 -2.62
CA LEU A 351 -34.55 -1.06 -2.40
C LEU A 351 -35.41 -0.82 -1.17
N THR A 352 -36.50 -1.57 -1.02
CA THR A 352 -37.38 -1.46 0.16
C THR A 352 -36.63 -1.78 1.46
N ALA A 353 -35.79 -2.82 1.42
CA ALA A 353 -34.95 -3.18 2.58
C ALA A 353 -33.88 -2.13 2.89
N LEU A 354 -33.29 -1.50 1.88
CA LEU A 354 -32.30 -0.42 2.06
C LEU A 354 -32.96 0.84 2.62
N LYS A 355 -34.12 1.25 2.08
CA LYS A 355 -34.89 2.40 2.57
C LYS A 355 -35.26 2.27 4.05
N ALA A 356 -35.57 1.05 4.51
CA ALA A 356 -35.94 0.82 5.90
C ALA A 356 -34.78 0.94 6.91
N ARG A 357 -33.54 0.99 6.43
CA ARG A 357 -32.31 1.09 7.24
C ARG A 357 -31.76 2.51 7.36
N GLU A 358 -32.23 3.45 6.53
CA GLU A 358 -31.89 4.88 6.49
C GLU A 358 -32.98 5.74 7.15
#